data_b6ade0614a5e3ac1ceaac9a333240cc6
#
_entry.id   b6ade0614a5e3ac1ceaac9a333240cc6
#
_cell.length_a   1.000
_cell.length_b   1.000
_cell.length_c   1.000
_cell.angle_alpha   90.00
_cell.angle_beta   90.00
_cell.angle_gamma   90.00
#
_symmetry.space_group_name_H-M   'P 1'
#
loop_
_entity.id
_entity.type
_entity.pdbx_description
1 polymer ?
#
loop_
_entity_poly.entity_id
_entity_poly.type
_entity_poly.pdbx_seq_one_letter_code
_entity_poly.pdbx_strand_id
1 'polypeptide(L)'
;MSSLSLNLAFRYLKSNRGGVFSFTSFLAILGLSIGVSSLIIVMSVMNGFERELQDRILGVVPHAVIKSDSTINNYQLLVDNINKLDNIKSSSPYIELQGLASSGSGGRGVSIIGIDEDIEPSMSILPDYMVIGSLDNLKEDSSIIIGTWLAAHLDVGIGDTLNITTSDIKTTIIGSFPQSLKVK
;
A
#
# COMPACT_ATOMS: atom_id res chain seq x y z
N MET A 1 -12.09 -18.55 38.10
CA MET A 1 -10.91 -19.11 38.83
C MET A 1 -10.81 -18.39 40.14
N SER A 2 -10.83 -19.12 41.22
CA SER A 2 -11.26 -18.68 42.54
C SER A 2 -10.22 -17.76 43.21
N SER A 3 -10.74 -16.73 43.86
CA SER A 3 -10.04 -15.85 44.82
C SER A 3 -9.21 -16.62 45.86
N LEU A 4 -9.49 -17.91 46.04
CA LEU A 4 -8.80 -18.84 46.93
C LEU A 4 -7.36 -19.16 46.42
N SER A 5 -7.16 -19.37 45.15
CA SER A 5 -5.82 -19.64 44.57
C SER A 5 -4.89 -18.41 44.66
N LEU A 6 -5.41 -17.24 44.47
CA LEU A 6 -4.68 -15.97 44.62
C LEU A 6 -4.33 -15.71 46.08
N ASN A 7 -5.25 -15.93 47.00
CA ASN A 7 -5.02 -15.81 48.46
C ASN A 7 -4.00 -16.83 48.98
N LEU A 8 -4.06 -18.06 48.50
CA LEU A 8 -3.07 -19.10 48.83
C LEU A 8 -1.69 -18.73 48.28
N ALA A 9 -1.58 -18.26 47.06
CA ALA A 9 -0.33 -17.82 46.46
C ALA A 9 0.28 -16.65 47.24
N PHE A 10 -0.52 -15.63 47.60
CA PHE A 10 -0.05 -14.52 48.44
C PHE A 10 0.36 -14.98 49.83
N ARG A 11 -0.36 -15.94 50.43
CA ARG A 11 -0.05 -16.49 51.76
C ARG A 11 1.23 -17.34 51.74
N TYR A 12 1.49 -18.11 50.69
CA TYR A 12 2.73 -18.82 50.49
C TYR A 12 3.91 -17.87 50.26
N LEU A 13 3.75 -16.83 49.51
CA LEU A 13 4.75 -15.79 49.30
C LEU A 13 5.09 -15.03 50.63
N LYS A 14 4.10 -14.87 51.52
CA LYS A 14 4.26 -14.16 52.81
C LYS A 14 4.69 -15.08 53.98
N SER A 15 4.57 -16.40 53.84
CA SER A 15 4.76 -17.39 54.93
C SER A 15 6.19 -17.88 55.10
N ASN A 16 7.19 -17.16 54.63
CA ASN A 16 8.58 -17.59 54.87
C ASN A 16 9.08 -17.10 56.20
N ARG A 17 9.11 -18.00 57.21
CA ARG A 17 9.61 -17.80 58.56
C ARG A 17 11.16 -17.63 58.67
N GLY A 18 11.83 -17.35 57.65
CA GLY A 18 13.25 -17.03 57.66
C GLY A 18 13.46 -15.88 56.67
N GLY A 19 13.61 -14.68 57.19
CA GLY A 19 13.87 -13.37 56.58
C GLY A 19 14.55 -13.27 55.22
N VAL A 20 14.16 -14.09 54.28
CA VAL A 20 14.55 -13.99 52.90
C VAL A 20 13.30 -14.15 52.03
N PHE A 21 12.59 -13.09 51.81
CA PHE A 21 12.11 -12.89 50.46
C PHE A 21 13.39 -13.04 49.64
N SER A 22 13.63 -14.25 49.20
CA SER A 22 14.94 -14.59 48.70
C SER A 22 15.23 -13.66 47.55
N PHE A 23 16.32 -12.92 47.59
CA PHE A 23 16.85 -12.14 46.48
C PHE A 23 16.68 -12.91 45.15
N THR A 24 16.81 -14.22 45.20
CA THR A 24 16.55 -15.16 44.13
C THR A 24 15.07 -15.15 43.64
N SER A 25 14.10 -15.14 44.54
CA SER A 25 12.66 -15.06 44.15
C SER A 25 12.32 -13.73 43.53
N PHE A 26 12.87 -12.64 44.06
CA PHE A 26 12.72 -11.31 43.49
C PHE A 26 13.29 -11.24 42.05
N LEU A 27 14.54 -11.73 41.87
CA LEU A 27 15.18 -11.81 40.55
C LEU A 27 14.38 -12.69 39.57
N ALA A 28 13.86 -13.82 40.05
CA ALA A 28 13.05 -14.70 39.20
C ALA A 28 11.74 -14.02 38.72
N ILE A 29 11.04 -13.34 39.63
CA ILE A 29 9.81 -12.58 39.26
C ILE A 29 10.14 -11.43 38.31
N LEU A 30 11.23 -10.71 38.57
CA LEU A 30 11.64 -9.59 37.76
C LEU A 30 12.08 -10.08 36.37
N GLY A 31 12.85 -11.14 36.27
CA GLY A 31 13.24 -11.76 35.01
C GLY A 31 12.04 -12.26 34.18
N LEU A 32 11.09 -12.94 34.84
CA LEU A 32 9.87 -13.39 34.21
C LEU A 32 9.01 -12.21 33.72
N SER A 33 8.87 -11.18 34.54
CA SER A 33 8.11 -9.98 34.18
C SER A 33 8.70 -9.27 32.96
N ILE A 34 10.03 -9.10 32.92
CA ILE A 34 10.71 -8.49 31.78
C ILE A 34 10.54 -9.37 30.53
N GLY A 35 10.70 -10.69 30.66
CA GLY A 35 10.53 -11.62 29.55
C GLY A 35 9.12 -11.57 28.94
N VAL A 36 8.10 -11.65 29.77
CA VAL A 36 6.70 -11.57 29.32
C VAL A 36 6.38 -10.20 28.74
N SER A 37 6.83 -9.12 29.38
CA SER A 37 6.63 -7.75 28.86
C SER A 37 7.29 -7.56 27.50
N SER A 38 8.49 -8.08 27.31
CA SER A 38 9.19 -8.02 26.02
C SER A 38 8.41 -8.74 24.92
N LEU A 39 7.88 -9.93 25.20
CA LEU A 39 7.05 -10.66 24.24
C LEU A 39 5.77 -9.88 23.86
N ILE A 40 5.09 -9.31 24.86
CA ILE A 40 3.88 -8.53 24.63
C ILE A 40 4.19 -7.31 23.76
N ILE A 41 5.28 -6.60 24.05
CA ILE A 41 5.69 -5.42 23.27
C ILE A 41 5.98 -5.81 21.83
N VAL A 42 6.78 -6.87 21.61
CA VAL A 42 7.12 -7.32 20.25
C VAL A 42 5.85 -7.72 19.47
N MET A 43 4.96 -8.49 20.09
CA MET A 43 3.70 -8.88 19.45
C MET A 43 2.80 -7.68 19.13
N SER A 44 2.72 -6.71 20.05
CA SER A 44 1.92 -5.49 19.83
C SER A 44 2.46 -4.65 18.68
N VAL A 45 3.78 -4.48 18.61
CA VAL A 45 4.42 -3.75 17.51
C VAL A 45 4.20 -4.48 16.19
N MET A 46 4.38 -5.81 16.18
CA MET A 46 4.20 -6.61 14.96
C MET A 46 2.77 -6.55 14.45
N ASN A 47 1.77 -6.70 15.33
CA ASN A 47 0.35 -6.58 14.96
C ASN A 47 -0.01 -5.18 14.47
N GLY A 48 0.55 -4.13 15.10
CA GLY A 48 0.35 -2.75 14.65
C GLY A 48 0.95 -2.50 13.28
N PHE A 49 2.15 -3.00 13.06
CA PHE A 49 2.84 -2.89 11.78
C PHE A 49 2.12 -3.65 10.65
N GLU A 50 1.63 -4.87 10.94
CA GLU A 50 0.86 -5.66 9.98
C GLU A 50 -0.40 -4.93 9.52
N ARG A 51 -1.16 -4.34 10.45
CA ARG A 51 -2.35 -3.54 10.12
C ARG A 51 -2.00 -2.33 9.27
N GLU A 52 -0.99 -1.58 9.67
CA GLU A 52 -0.55 -0.40 8.92
C GLU A 52 -0.10 -0.75 7.51
N LEU A 53 0.61 -1.88 7.33
CA LEU A 53 0.99 -2.37 6.00
C LEU A 53 -0.23 -2.77 5.18
N GLN A 54 -1.18 -3.49 5.78
CA GLN A 54 -2.40 -3.89 5.10
C GLN A 54 -3.19 -2.67 4.62
N ASP A 55 -3.43 -1.70 5.48
CA ASP A 55 -4.21 -0.51 5.17
C ASP A 55 -3.55 0.32 4.05
N ARG A 56 -2.22 0.46 4.09
CA ARG A 56 -1.49 1.24 3.08
C ARG A 56 -1.32 0.52 1.75
N ILE A 57 -1.00 -0.76 1.78
CA ILE A 57 -0.74 -1.51 0.54
C ILE A 57 -2.05 -1.89 -0.14
N LEU A 58 -3.00 -2.46 0.61
CA LEU A 58 -4.27 -2.91 0.04
C LEU A 58 -5.22 -1.76 -0.32
N GLY A 59 -4.95 -0.55 0.18
CA GLY A 59 -5.71 0.63 -0.20
C GLY A 59 -5.38 1.16 -1.60
N VAL A 60 -4.22 0.80 -2.16
CA VAL A 60 -3.79 1.23 -3.51
C VAL A 60 -3.72 0.06 -4.47
N VAL A 61 -3.35 -1.13 -3.99
CA VAL A 61 -3.20 -2.32 -4.84
C VAL A 61 -4.53 -3.09 -4.87
N PRO A 62 -5.04 -3.44 -6.05
CA PRO A 62 -6.28 -4.21 -6.16
C PRO A 62 -6.12 -5.60 -5.54
N HIS A 63 -7.16 -6.06 -4.84
CA HIS A 63 -7.17 -7.39 -4.21
C HIS A 63 -7.18 -8.55 -5.22
N ALA A 64 -7.78 -8.31 -6.38
CA ALA A 64 -7.84 -9.25 -7.48
C ALA A 64 -7.80 -8.52 -8.82
N VAL A 65 -7.17 -9.14 -9.80
CA VAL A 65 -7.04 -8.59 -11.14
C VAL A 65 -7.50 -9.65 -12.14
N ILE A 66 -8.40 -9.27 -13.02
CA ILE A 66 -8.83 -10.08 -14.16
C ILE A 66 -8.07 -9.59 -15.39
N LYS A 67 -7.19 -10.45 -15.90
CA LYS A 67 -6.42 -10.17 -17.12
C LYS A 67 -6.93 -11.04 -18.26
N SER A 68 -6.89 -10.51 -19.47
CA SER A 68 -7.19 -11.22 -20.71
C SER A 68 -6.02 -11.08 -21.67
N ASP A 69 -5.69 -12.15 -22.37
CA ASP A 69 -4.67 -12.14 -23.43
C ASP A 69 -5.16 -11.45 -24.71
N SER A 70 -6.44 -11.11 -24.77
CA SER A 70 -7.07 -10.39 -25.89
C SER A 70 -7.77 -9.12 -25.40
N THR A 71 -8.01 -8.19 -26.31
CA THR A 71 -8.73 -6.95 -26.00
C THR A 71 -10.13 -7.25 -25.44
N ILE A 72 -10.44 -6.71 -24.28
CA ILE A 72 -11.76 -6.80 -23.64
C ILE A 72 -12.66 -5.74 -24.30
N ASN A 73 -13.40 -6.14 -25.33
CA ASN A 73 -14.21 -5.21 -26.12
C ASN A 73 -15.43 -4.65 -25.38
N ASN A 74 -15.88 -5.30 -24.31
CA ASN A 74 -17.08 -4.88 -23.57
C ASN A 74 -16.83 -4.92 -22.06
N TYR A 75 -15.83 -4.15 -21.63
CA TYR A 75 -15.42 -4.11 -20.23
C TYR A 75 -16.53 -3.61 -19.30
N GLN A 76 -17.42 -2.72 -19.79
CA GLN A 76 -18.53 -2.18 -18.99
C GLN A 76 -19.50 -3.28 -18.53
N LEU A 77 -19.88 -4.19 -19.42
CA LEU A 77 -20.71 -5.34 -19.04
C LEU A 77 -20.00 -6.27 -18.06
N LEU A 78 -18.69 -6.41 -18.19
CA LEU A 78 -17.89 -7.19 -17.26
C LEU A 78 -17.88 -6.55 -15.87
N VAL A 79 -17.61 -5.25 -15.79
CA VAL A 79 -17.64 -4.45 -14.56
C VAL A 79 -19.01 -4.56 -13.89
N ASP A 80 -20.10 -4.35 -14.66
CA ASP A 80 -21.46 -4.46 -14.14
C ASP A 80 -21.80 -5.85 -13.59
N ASN A 81 -21.32 -6.91 -14.23
CA ASN A 81 -21.56 -8.27 -13.77
C ASN A 81 -20.73 -8.60 -12.51
N ILE A 82 -19.50 -8.12 -12.44
CA ILE A 82 -18.63 -8.30 -11.27
C ILE A 82 -19.22 -7.56 -10.07
N ASN A 83 -19.66 -6.33 -10.26
CA ASN A 83 -20.24 -5.51 -9.17
C ASN A 83 -21.57 -6.06 -8.63
N LYS A 84 -22.21 -7.01 -9.30
CA LYS A 84 -23.41 -7.72 -8.80
C LYS A 84 -23.09 -8.88 -7.86
N LEU A 85 -21.83 -9.27 -7.72
CA LEU A 85 -21.42 -10.35 -6.84
C LEU A 85 -21.39 -9.89 -5.39
N ASP A 86 -22.01 -10.63 -4.48
CA ASP A 86 -22.20 -10.23 -3.06
C ASP A 86 -20.91 -9.93 -2.29
N ASN A 87 -19.77 -10.47 -2.72
CA ASN A 87 -18.49 -10.32 -2.04
C ASN A 87 -17.55 -9.28 -2.73
N ILE A 88 -18.02 -8.60 -3.76
CA ILE A 88 -17.25 -7.57 -4.46
C ILE A 88 -17.75 -6.20 -4.01
N LYS A 89 -16.85 -5.40 -3.47
CA LYS A 89 -17.17 -4.05 -3.02
C LYS A 89 -17.31 -3.10 -4.20
N SER A 90 -16.34 -3.15 -5.11
CA SER A 90 -16.36 -2.38 -6.35
C SER A 90 -15.29 -2.92 -7.31
N SER A 91 -15.42 -2.60 -8.59
CA SER A 91 -14.45 -2.95 -9.63
C SER A 91 -14.27 -1.78 -10.60
N SER A 92 -13.05 -1.59 -11.08
CA SER A 92 -12.71 -0.56 -12.05
C SER A 92 -11.83 -1.15 -13.14
N PRO A 93 -11.99 -0.70 -14.39
CA PRO A 93 -11.03 -1.03 -15.43
C PRO A 93 -9.72 -0.27 -15.17
N TYR A 94 -8.60 -0.89 -15.49
CA TYR A 94 -7.32 -0.19 -15.50
C TYR A 94 -6.44 -0.71 -16.64
N ILE A 95 -5.47 0.09 -17.04
CA ILE A 95 -4.46 -0.27 -18.03
C ILE A 95 -3.10 -0.15 -17.36
N GLU A 96 -2.28 -1.18 -17.50
CA GLU A 96 -0.92 -1.17 -16.98
C GLU A 96 0.07 -1.25 -18.13
N LEU A 97 0.94 -0.26 -18.23
CA LEU A 97 2.00 -0.17 -19.22
C LEU A 97 3.35 0.03 -18.52
N GLN A 98 4.40 -0.45 -19.15
CA GLN A 98 5.75 -0.13 -18.75
C GLN A 98 6.38 0.84 -19.74
N GLY A 99 7.14 1.78 -19.21
CA GLY A 99 7.76 2.80 -20.04
C GLY A 99 8.93 3.49 -19.37
N LEU A 100 9.45 4.48 -20.06
CA LEU A 100 10.49 5.37 -19.60
C LEU A 100 9.89 6.77 -19.43
N ALA A 101 9.92 7.30 -18.23
CA ALA A 101 9.62 8.70 -17.96
C ALA A 101 10.93 9.49 -18.02
N SER A 102 10.97 10.57 -18.79
CA SER A 102 12.18 11.36 -18.98
C SER A 102 11.89 12.85 -18.98
N SER A 103 12.80 13.63 -18.40
CA SER A 103 12.86 15.08 -18.43
C SER A 103 14.24 15.55 -18.94
N GLY A 104 14.49 16.84 -18.89
CA GLY A 104 15.82 17.41 -19.22
C GLY A 104 16.96 16.89 -18.33
N SER A 105 16.65 16.42 -17.12
CA SER A 105 17.61 15.94 -16.11
C SER A 105 17.91 14.44 -16.21
N GLY A 106 17.12 13.67 -16.94
CA GLY A 106 17.35 12.21 -17.06
C GLY A 106 16.11 11.41 -17.35
N GLY A 107 16.23 10.08 -17.24
CA GLY A 107 15.13 9.16 -17.46
C GLY A 107 15.09 8.03 -16.43
N ARG A 108 13.88 7.53 -16.14
CA ARG A 108 13.61 6.42 -15.22
C ARG A 108 12.57 5.48 -15.79
N GLY A 109 12.81 4.17 -15.63
CA GLY A 109 11.81 3.15 -15.91
C GLY A 109 10.65 3.28 -14.91
N VAL A 110 9.44 3.28 -15.44
CA VAL A 110 8.20 3.46 -14.65
C VAL A 110 7.13 2.48 -15.09
N SER A 111 6.27 2.11 -14.16
CA SER A 111 4.98 1.51 -14.46
C SER A 111 3.93 2.62 -14.53
N ILE A 112 3.18 2.63 -15.62
CA ILE A 112 2.16 3.62 -15.91
C ILE A 112 0.82 2.92 -15.76
N ILE A 113 -0.03 3.46 -14.90
CA ILE A 113 -1.36 2.91 -14.63
C ILE A 113 -2.38 3.93 -15.11
N GLY A 114 -3.18 3.54 -16.10
CA GLY A 114 -4.35 4.29 -16.53
C GLY A 114 -5.55 3.88 -15.68
N ILE A 115 -6.16 4.84 -15.03
CA ILE A 115 -7.29 4.66 -14.11
C ILE A 115 -8.53 5.40 -14.65
N ASP A 116 -9.69 5.03 -14.12
CA ASP A 116 -10.93 5.75 -14.33
C ASP A 116 -11.09 6.80 -13.23
N GLU A 117 -10.98 8.08 -13.58
CA GLU A 117 -10.98 9.19 -12.64
C GLU A 117 -12.30 9.37 -11.87
N ASP A 118 -13.41 8.85 -12.39
CA ASP A 118 -14.71 8.93 -11.72
C ASP A 118 -14.90 7.80 -10.69
N ILE A 119 -14.29 6.65 -10.91
CA ILE A 119 -14.43 5.46 -10.06
C ILE A 119 -13.32 5.41 -8.99
N GLU A 120 -12.11 5.75 -9.34
CA GLU A 120 -10.91 5.63 -8.49
C GLU A 120 -11.06 6.29 -7.10
N PRO A 121 -11.62 7.52 -6.97
CA PRO A 121 -11.75 8.17 -5.66
C PRO A 121 -12.59 7.38 -4.65
N SER A 122 -13.47 6.50 -5.13
CA SER A 122 -14.34 5.68 -4.28
C SER A 122 -13.70 4.34 -3.89
N MET A 123 -12.64 3.93 -4.57
CA MET A 123 -12.02 2.61 -4.46
C MET A 123 -10.66 2.63 -3.76
N SER A 124 -9.92 3.68 -3.97
CA SER A 124 -8.51 3.80 -3.60
C SER A 124 -8.32 4.86 -2.53
N ILE A 125 -7.28 4.70 -1.74
CA ILE A 125 -6.84 5.72 -0.76
C ILE A 125 -5.92 6.77 -1.42
N LEU A 126 -5.72 6.70 -2.73
CA LEU A 126 -4.85 7.61 -3.46
C LEU A 126 -5.17 9.09 -3.20
N PRO A 127 -6.46 9.54 -3.16
CA PRO A 127 -6.79 10.93 -2.85
C PRO A 127 -6.25 11.40 -1.51
N ASP A 128 -6.23 10.55 -0.49
CA ASP A 128 -5.78 10.89 0.86
C ASP A 128 -4.26 11.06 0.96
N TYR A 129 -3.52 10.53 -0.02
CA TYR A 129 -2.05 10.60 -0.08
C TYR A 129 -1.52 11.62 -1.10
N MET A 130 -2.41 12.37 -1.73
CA MET A 130 -1.98 13.47 -2.62
C MET A 130 -1.33 14.56 -1.81
N VAL A 131 -0.06 14.86 -2.10
CA VAL A 131 0.69 15.93 -1.43
C VAL A 131 0.34 17.29 -2.03
N ILE A 132 0.18 17.33 -3.35
CA ILE A 132 -0.16 18.54 -4.10
C ILE A 132 -1.07 18.13 -5.27
N GLY A 133 -2.07 18.95 -5.59
CA GLY A 133 -3.05 18.65 -6.62
C GLY A 133 -4.22 17.78 -6.15
N SER A 134 -5.03 17.31 -7.07
CA SER A 134 -6.14 16.39 -6.82
C SER A 134 -6.32 15.43 -8.01
N LEU A 135 -7.05 14.33 -7.79
CA LEU A 135 -7.42 13.41 -8.87
C LEU A 135 -8.27 14.07 -9.96
N ASP A 136 -9.02 15.11 -9.62
CA ASP A 136 -9.82 15.86 -10.60
C ASP A 136 -8.97 16.50 -11.70
N ASN A 137 -7.70 16.77 -11.42
CA ASN A 137 -6.77 17.32 -12.40
C ASN A 137 -6.43 16.32 -13.53
N LEU A 138 -6.68 15.03 -13.33
CA LEU A 138 -6.51 14.02 -14.39
C LEU A 138 -7.54 14.19 -15.52
N LYS A 139 -8.65 14.89 -15.28
CA LYS A 139 -9.66 15.22 -16.32
C LYS A 139 -9.14 16.19 -17.37
N GLU A 140 -8.05 16.89 -17.06
CA GLU A 140 -7.37 17.73 -18.03
C GLU A 140 -6.58 16.87 -19.03
N ASP A 141 -6.61 17.26 -20.32
CA ASP A 141 -5.90 16.54 -21.36
C ASP A 141 -4.42 16.40 -21.09
N SER A 142 -3.93 15.17 -21.18
CA SER A 142 -2.50 14.83 -21.01
C SER A 142 -1.94 15.07 -19.61
N SER A 143 -2.78 15.09 -18.58
CA SER A 143 -2.33 15.22 -17.19
C SER A 143 -1.95 13.86 -16.58
N ILE A 144 -0.96 13.87 -15.71
CA ILE A 144 -0.53 12.68 -14.96
C ILE A 144 -0.27 13.00 -13.49
N ILE A 145 -0.36 11.97 -12.67
CA ILE A 145 0.06 12.00 -11.27
C ILE A 145 1.35 11.20 -11.14
N ILE A 146 2.36 11.78 -10.53
CA ILE A 146 3.64 11.10 -10.29
C ILE A 146 3.98 11.09 -8.80
N GLY A 147 4.70 10.06 -8.36
CA GLY A 147 5.19 10.00 -6.99
C GLY A 147 6.23 11.08 -6.72
N THR A 148 6.21 11.63 -5.50
CA THR A 148 7.12 12.70 -5.06
C THR A 148 8.60 12.34 -5.23
N TRP A 149 8.94 11.07 -5.01
CA TRP A 149 10.30 10.57 -5.23
C TRP A 149 10.71 10.63 -6.71
N LEU A 150 9.79 10.26 -7.62
CA LEU A 150 10.05 10.32 -9.07
C LEU A 150 10.18 11.76 -9.54
N ALA A 151 9.29 12.64 -9.06
CA ALA A 151 9.34 14.08 -9.34
C ALA A 151 10.70 14.68 -8.94
N ALA A 152 11.17 14.39 -7.73
CA ALA A 152 12.47 14.85 -7.24
C ALA A 152 13.65 14.30 -8.07
N HIS A 153 13.57 13.04 -8.56
CA HIS A 153 14.64 12.44 -9.36
C HIS A 153 14.69 12.96 -10.79
N LEU A 154 13.57 13.35 -11.35
CA LEU A 154 13.47 13.91 -12.69
C LEU A 154 13.57 15.44 -12.70
N ASP A 155 13.68 16.05 -11.51
CA ASP A 155 13.71 17.49 -11.30
C ASP A 155 12.54 18.19 -12.01
N VAL A 156 11.32 17.70 -11.74
CA VAL A 156 10.08 18.22 -12.31
C VAL A 156 9.12 18.61 -11.21
N GLY A 157 8.41 19.71 -11.43
CA GLY A 157 7.36 20.24 -10.57
C GLY A 157 5.98 20.16 -11.24
N ILE A 158 4.97 20.66 -10.54
CA ILE A 158 3.61 20.74 -11.09
C ILE A 158 3.60 21.71 -12.27
N GLY A 159 2.99 21.27 -13.36
CA GLY A 159 2.89 22.02 -14.59
C GLY A 159 4.07 21.87 -15.54
N ASP A 160 5.10 21.14 -15.12
CA ASP A 160 6.21 20.82 -16.02
C ASP A 160 5.80 19.69 -16.99
N THR A 161 6.54 19.60 -18.10
CA THR A 161 6.28 18.61 -19.13
C THR A 161 7.22 17.42 -18.97
N LEU A 162 6.65 16.23 -18.95
CA LEU A 162 7.36 14.97 -18.91
C LEU A 162 7.18 14.20 -20.22
N ASN A 163 8.24 13.58 -20.73
CA ASN A 163 8.17 12.69 -21.87
C ASN A 163 8.01 11.25 -21.37
N ILE A 164 6.95 10.60 -21.79
CA ILE A 164 6.71 9.18 -21.52
C ILE A 164 6.91 8.41 -22.81
N THR A 165 7.83 7.45 -22.79
CA THR A 165 8.09 6.53 -23.89
C THR A 165 7.67 5.14 -23.46
N THR A 166 6.66 4.57 -24.11
CA THR A 166 6.17 3.23 -23.80
C THR A 166 6.96 2.17 -24.57
N SER A 167 6.97 0.95 -24.03
CA SER A 167 7.58 -0.21 -24.71
C SER A 167 6.74 -0.72 -25.89
N ASP A 168 5.53 -0.24 -26.05
CA ASP A 168 4.67 -0.60 -27.17
C ASP A 168 5.22 0.00 -28.48
N ILE A 169 5.56 -0.90 -29.39
CA ILE A 169 6.19 -0.56 -30.66
C ILE A 169 5.08 -0.49 -31.71
N LYS A 170 4.84 0.71 -32.25
CA LYS A 170 4.07 0.82 -33.50
C LYS A 170 4.96 0.47 -34.68
N THR A 171 4.66 -0.66 -35.32
CA THR A 171 5.31 -1.05 -36.58
C THR A 171 4.66 -0.31 -37.73
N THR A 172 5.39 0.55 -38.38
CA THR A 172 4.99 1.25 -39.60
C THR A 172 5.78 0.70 -40.80
N ILE A 173 5.36 1.04 -42.01
CA ILE A 173 6.02 0.62 -43.26
C ILE A 173 7.50 1.09 -43.31
N ILE A 174 7.85 2.10 -42.51
CA ILE A 174 9.19 2.73 -42.50
C ILE A 174 10.07 2.19 -41.34
N GLY A 175 9.49 1.43 -40.41
CA GLY A 175 10.18 0.88 -39.24
C GLY A 175 9.33 0.80 -37.98
N SER A 176 9.91 0.28 -36.92
CA SER A 176 9.28 0.16 -35.60
C SER A 176 9.77 1.30 -34.71
N PHE A 177 8.86 2.13 -34.23
CA PHE A 177 9.17 3.27 -33.38
C PHE A 177 8.43 3.15 -32.03
N PRO A 178 9.10 3.42 -30.90
CA PRO A 178 8.43 3.54 -29.60
C PRO A 178 7.48 4.74 -29.63
N GLN A 179 6.36 4.61 -28.95
CA GLN A 179 5.43 5.73 -28.78
C GLN A 179 5.95 6.65 -27.68
N SER A 180 6.04 7.93 -27.99
CA SER A 180 6.40 8.96 -27.02
C SER A 180 5.24 9.97 -26.90
N LEU A 181 4.81 10.23 -25.68
CA LEU A 181 3.76 11.17 -25.34
C LEU A 181 4.34 12.23 -24.40
N LYS A 182 4.00 13.49 -24.65
CA LYS A 182 4.26 14.57 -23.72
C LYS A 182 3.06 14.72 -22.79
N VAL A 183 3.33 14.71 -21.51
CA VAL A 183 2.34 14.84 -20.44
C VAL A 183 2.73 15.95 -19.49
N LYS A 184 1.74 16.50 -18.79
CA LYS A 184 1.91 17.64 -17.90
C LYS A 184 1.46 17.30 -16.48
#